data_b5afc09e9240054f964890b71d737dac
#
_entry.id   b5afc09e9240054f964890b71d737dac
#
_cell.length_a   1.000
_cell.length_b   1.000
_cell.length_c   1.000
_cell.angle_alpha   90.00
_cell.angle_beta   90.00
_cell.angle_gamma   90.00
#
_symmetry.space_group_name_H-M   'P 1'
#
loop_
_entity.id
_entity.type
_entity.pdbx_description
1 polymer ?
#
loop_
_entity_poly.entity_id
_entity_poly.type
_entity_poly.pdbx_seq_one_letter_code
_entity_poly.pdbx_strand_id
1 'polypeptide(L)'
;MDTLGTWKRTDYCGQLTAKDIGREVVLMGWALRRRDHGGLIFIDLRDREGIAQVVFDPELNGAAHQVAEGVRSEFVLAVKGKVIPRPDGTINPNMKTGEVEIQVIECKLLNRSTPLPFMLDE
;
A
#
# COMPACT_ATOMS: atom_id res chain seq x y z
N MET A 1 6.10 16.90 5.68
CA MET A 1 5.88 15.62 4.96
C MET A 1 7.18 14.85 4.85
N ASP A 2 7.06 13.54 4.72
CA ASP A 2 8.24 12.69 4.62
C ASP A 2 8.92 12.79 3.26
N THR A 3 10.18 12.39 3.22
CA THR A 3 10.92 12.22 1.98
C THR A 3 11.26 10.75 1.81
N LEU A 4 11.53 10.33 0.58
CA LEU A 4 11.89 8.94 0.31
C LEU A 4 13.16 8.51 1.00
N GLY A 5 14.13 9.42 1.17
CA GLY A 5 15.42 9.06 1.73
C GLY A 5 16.10 7.99 0.89
N THR A 6 16.44 6.87 1.52
CA THR A 6 17.08 5.74 0.85
C THR A 6 16.10 4.71 0.27
N TRP A 7 14.79 4.95 0.45
CA TRP A 7 13.77 4.02 -0.06
C TRP A 7 13.73 4.03 -1.58
N LYS A 8 13.71 2.84 -2.17
CA LYS A 8 13.56 2.67 -3.61
C LYS A 8 12.44 1.68 -3.85
N ARG A 9 11.59 1.97 -4.86
CA ARG A 9 10.53 1.05 -5.27
C ARG A 9 11.15 -0.29 -5.66
N THR A 10 10.59 -1.37 -5.14
CA THR A 10 10.97 -2.72 -5.55
C THR A 10 10.03 -3.29 -6.59
N ASP A 11 8.76 -2.94 -6.52
CA ASP A 11 7.70 -3.47 -7.38
C ASP A 11 6.66 -2.41 -7.65
N TYR A 12 5.89 -2.59 -8.72
CA TYR A 12 4.68 -1.80 -8.95
C TYR A 12 3.49 -2.50 -8.33
N CYS A 13 2.50 -1.70 -7.88
CA CYS A 13 1.33 -2.23 -7.18
C CYS A 13 0.60 -3.31 -7.97
N GLY A 14 0.39 -3.09 -9.25
CA GLY A 14 -0.38 -4.01 -10.09
C GLY A 14 0.35 -5.29 -10.50
N GLN A 15 1.60 -5.46 -10.09
CA GLN A 15 2.41 -6.60 -10.51
C GLN A 15 2.50 -7.73 -9.48
N LEU A 16 1.97 -7.51 -8.27
CA LEU A 16 2.09 -8.49 -7.19
C LEU A 16 1.07 -9.61 -7.35
N THR A 17 1.53 -10.83 -7.13
CA THR A 17 0.69 -12.03 -7.25
C THR A 17 1.02 -12.98 -6.10
N ALA A 18 0.32 -14.12 -6.06
CA ALA A 18 0.56 -15.16 -5.06
C ALA A 18 2.01 -15.67 -5.06
N LYS A 19 2.72 -15.52 -6.18
CA LYS A 19 4.13 -15.91 -6.26
C LYS A 19 5.04 -15.04 -5.41
N ASP A 20 4.57 -13.85 -5.04
CA ASP A 20 5.36 -12.89 -4.26
C ASP A 20 5.15 -13.03 -2.75
N ILE A 21 4.25 -13.92 -2.32
CA ILE A 21 3.96 -14.12 -0.89
C ILE A 21 5.26 -14.43 -0.14
N GLY A 22 5.46 -13.69 0.95
CA GLY A 22 6.64 -13.81 1.79
C GLY A 22 7.74 -12.79 1.49
N ARG A 23 7.66 -12.10 0.34
CA ARG A 23 8.64 -11.06 -0.02
C ARG A 23 8.34 -9.76 0.72
N GLU A 24 9.41 -9.06 1.06
CA GLU A 24 9.30 -7.68 1.52
C GLU A 24 9.42 -6.76 0.31
N VAL A 25 8.49 -5.82 0.19
CA VAL A 25 8.41 -4.93 -0.98
C VAL A 25 8.31 -3.48 -0.54
N VAL A 26 8.72 -2.59 -1.43
CA VAL A 26 8.51 -1.15 -1.30
C VAL A 26 7.65 -0.70 -2.47
N LEU A 27 6.49 -0.15 -2.16
CA LEU A 27 5.53 0.34 -3.13
C LEU A 27 5.36 1.84 -2.97
N MET A 28 5.08 2.52 -4.07
CA MET A 28 4.80 3.95 -4.08
C MET A 28 3.59 4.20 -4.96
N GLY A 29 2.66 4.99 -4.47
CA GLY A 29 1.47 5.30 -5.21
C GLY A 29 0.60 6.28 -4.46
N TRP A 30 -0.64 6.41 -4.91
CA TRP A 30 -1.59 7.27 -4.23
C TRP A 30 -2.75 6.46 -3.67
N ALA A 31 -3.31 6.96 -2.56
CA ALA A 31 -4.44 6.31 -1.90
C ALA A 31 -5.69 6.55 -2.75
N LEU A 32 -6.19 5.48 -3.38
CA LEU A 32 -7.39 5.55 -4.16
C LEU A 32 -8.61 5.48 -3.25
N ARG A 33 -8.55 4.63 -2.24
CA ARG A 33 -9.66 4.37 -1.34
C ARG A 33 -9.13 3.88 0.01
N ARG A 34 -9.74 4.36 1.09
CA ARG A 34 -9.44 3.90 2.45
C ARG A 34 -10.68 3.29 3.08
N ARG A 35 -10.50 2.18 3.77
CA ARG A 35 -11.56 1.51 4.53
C ARG A 35 -11.03 1.18 5.92
N ASP A 36 -11.83 1.47 6.94
CA ASP A 36 -11.51 1.11 8.32
C ASP A 36 -12.42 -0.03 8.74
N HIS A 37 -11.84 -1.10 9.27
CA HIS A 37 -12.62 -2.26 9.65
C HIS A 37 -11.95 -3.00 10.81
N GLY A 38 -12.65 -3.08 11.95
CA GLY A 38 -12.17 -3.82 13.12
C GLY A 38 -10.83 -3.33 13.66
N GLY A 39 -10.55 -2.04 13.58
CA GLY A 39 -9.27 -1.47 14.03
C GLY A 39 -8.18 -1.50 12.97
N LEU A 40 -8.36 -2.27 11.90
CA LEU A 40 -7.44 -2.30 10.77
C LEU A 40 -7.79 -1.19 9.80
N ILE A 41 -6.77 -0.65 9.12
CA ILE A 41 -6.97 0.29 8.02
C ILE A 41 -6.51 -0.39 6.74
N PHE A 42 -7.38 -0.40 5.73
CA PHE A 42 -7.08 -0.92 4.40
C PHE A 42 -7.04 0.25 3.43
N ILE A 43 -5.99 0.32 2.62
CA ILE A 43 -5.88 1.34 1.58
C ILE A 43 -5.61 0.65 0.26
N ASP A 44 -6.42 1.01 -0.76
CA ASP A 44 -6.14 0.62 -2.13
C ASP A 44 -5.11 1.61 -2.67
N LEU A 45 -3.87 1.16 -2.78
CA LEU A 45 -2.75 1.96 -3.26
C LEU A 45 -2.61 1.75 -4.76
N ARG A 46 -2.66 2.83 -5.50
CA ARG A 46 -2.59 2.79 -6.96
C ARG A 46 -1.33 3.42 -7.49
N ASP A 47 -0.76 2.80 -8.50
CA ASP A 47 0.28 3.39 -9.34
C ASP A 47 -0.07 3.15 -10.81
N ARG A 48 0.84 3.43 -11.74
CA ARG A 48 0.58 3.29 -13.17
C ARG A 48 0.30 1.86 -13.62
N GLU A 49 0.73 0.86 -12.84
CA GLU A 49 0.56 -0.55 -13.20
C GLU A 49 -0.68 -1.20 -12.59
N GLY A 50 -1.35 -0.52 -11.67
CA GLY A 50 -2.56 -1.03 -11.06
C GLY A 50 -2.68 -0.73 -9.58
N ILE A 51 -3.39 -1.59 -8.87
CA ILE A 51 -3.79 -1.39 -7.48
C ILE A 51 -3.28 -2.55 -6.63
N ALA A 52 -2.79 -2.24 -5.43
CA ALA A 52 -2.51 -3.23 -4.40
C ALA A 52 -3.22 -2.81 -3.12
N GLN A 53 -3.79 -3.77 -2.41
CA GLN A 53 -4.35 -3.52 -1.09
C GLN A 53 -3.25 -3.56 -0.05
N VAL A 54 -3.11 -2.49 0.71
CA VAL A 54 -2.16 -2.44 1.83
C VAL A 54 -2.95 -2.37 3.13
N VAL A 55 -2.49 -3.13 4.14
CA VAL A 55 -3.19 -3.23 5.42
C VAL A 55 -2.29 -2.74 6.55
N PHE A 56 -2.87 -1.90 7.40
CA PHE A 56 -2.21 -1.32 8.55
C PHE A 56 -2.82 -1.89 9.81
N ASP A 57 -2.03 -2.67 10.54
CA ASP A 57 -2.45 -3.32 11.78
C ASP A 57 -1.77 -2.63 12.98
N PRO A 58 -2.53 -1.99 13.89
CA PRO A 58 -1.93 -1.27 15.00
C PRO A 58 -1.19 -2.17 15.99
N GLU A 59 -1.54 -3.44 16.04
CA GLU A 59 -0.87 -4.40 16.94
C GLU A 59 0.49 -4.82 16.39
N LEU A 60 0.69 -4.75 15.08
CA LEU A 60 1.94 -5.11 14.43
C LEU A 60 2.83 -3.89 14.24
N ASN A 61 2.27 -2.79 13.79
CA ASN A 61 3.02 -1.57 13.49
C ASN A 61 2.19 -0.32 13.78
N GLY A 62 2.18 0.05 15.05
CA GLY A 62 1.41 1.20 15.51
C GLY A 62 1.78 2.51 14.84
N ALA A 63 3.08 2.72 14.56
CA ALA A 63 3.54 3.94 13.91
C ALA A 63 3.00 4.06 12.48
N ALA A 64 3.03 2.97 11.72
CA ALA A 64 2.48 2.95 10.36
C ALA A 64 0.96 3.15 10.39
N HIS A 65 0.28 2.50 11.32
CA HIS A 65 -1.16 2.65 11.49
C HIS A 65 -1.52 4.11 11.80
N GLN A 66 -0.71 4.78 12.62
CA GLN A 66 -0.95 6.18 12.97
C GLN A 66 -0.83 7.08 11.75
N VAL A 67 0.12 6.82 10.85
CA VAL A 67 0.22 7.54 9.59
C VAL A 67 -1.06 7.32 8.77
N ALA A 68 -1.51 6.07 8.69
CA ALA A 68 -2.70 5.71 7.91
C ALA A 68 -3.97 6.39 8.42
N GLU A 69 -4.07 6.64 9.73
CA GLU A 69 -5.23 7.33 10.30
C GLU A 69 -5.46 8.72 9.70
N GLY A 70 -4.40 9.37 9.25
CA GLY A 70 -4.47 10.69 8.62
C GLY A 70 -4.60 10.68 7.11
N VAL A 71 -4.56 9.50 6.49
CA VAL A 71 -4.56 9.40 5.03
C VAL A 71 -5.95 9.65 4.46
N ARG A 72 -5.99 10.45 3.41
CA ARG A 72 -7.19 10.73 2.63
C ARG A 72 -6.97 10.28 1.19
N SER A 73 -8.05 10.22 0.41
CA SER A 73 -7.96 9.91 -1.02
C SER A 73 -6.96 10.84 -1.70
N GLU A 74 -6.22 10.28 -2.63
CA GLU A 74 -5.21 10.96 -3.43
C GLU A 74 -3.92 11.37 -2.69
N PHE A 75 -3.80 11.06 -1.40
CA PHE A 75 -2.51 11.21 -0.71
C PHE A 75 -1.50 10.26 -1.36
N VAL A 76 -0.26 10.73 -1.52
CA VAL A 76 0.82 9.92 -2.08
C VAL A 76 1.62 9.29 -0.96
N LEU A 77 1.76 7.98 -1.03
CA LEU A 77 2.40 7.19 0.01
C LEU A 77 3.54 6.35 -0.55
N ALA A 78 4.55 6.11 0.29
CA ALA A 78 5.50 5.03 0.09
C ALA A 78 5.29 4.05 1.24
N VAL A 79 5.11 2.78 0.93
CA VAL A 79 4.91 1.74 1.95
C VAL A 79 5.96 0.65 1.79
N LYS A 80 6.46 0.19 2.92
CA LYS A 80 7.33 -0.97 3.02
C LYS A 80 6.55 -2.03 3.77
N GLY A 81 6.46 -3.22 3.21
CA GLY A 81 5.69 -4.27 3.85
C GLY A 81 5.94 -5.63 3.26
N LYS A 82 5.27 -6.62 3.82
CA LYS A 82 5.39 -8.01 3.43
C LYS A 82 4.16 -8.44 2.65
N VAL A 83 4.38 -9.13 1.54
CA VAL A 83 3.28 -9.71 0.76
C VAL A 83 2.74 -10.91 1.51
N ILE A 84 1.45 -10.87 1.81
CA ILE A 84 0.75 -11.96 2.50
C ILE A 84 -0.49 -12.35 1.71
N PRO A 85 -1.00 -13.58 1.89
CA PRO A 85 -2.25 -13.95 1.24
C PRO A 85 -3.42 -13.18 1.87
N ARG A 86 -4.42 -12.84 1.06
CA ARG A 86 -5.66 -12.30 1.62
C ARG A 86 -6.37 -13.38 2.41
N PRO A 87 -7.01 -13.04 3.53
CA PRO A 87 -7.83 -13.99 4.27
C PRO A 87 -8.93 -14.58 3.38
N ASP A 88 -9.33 -15.81 3.68
CA ASP A 88 -10.43 -16.46 2.97
C ASP A 88 -11.68 -15.57 3.00
N GLY A 89 -12.38 -15.51 1.88
CA GLY A 89 -13.56 -14.68 1.73
C GLY A 89 -13.28 -13.24 1.32
N THR A 90 -12.01 -12.81 1.31
CA THR A 90 -11.63 -11.45 0.89
C THR A 90 -10.87 -11.43 -0.43
N ILE A 91 -10.62 -12.59 -1.02
CA ILE A 91 -9.98 -12.69 -2.34
C ILE A 91 -10.89 -12.05 -3.37
N ASN A 92 -10.32 -11.17 -4.18
CA ASN A 92 -11.06 -10.49 -5.24
C ASN A 92 -10.57 -10.94 -6.60
N PRO A 93 -11.31 -11.86 -7.27
CA PRO A 93 -10.88 -12.39 -8.57
C PRO A 93 -10.92 -11.37 -9.70
N ASN A 94 -11.58 -10.21 -9.47
CA ASN A 94 -11.65 -9.14 -10.47
C ASN A 94 -10.42 -8.24 -10.46
N MET A 95 -9.50 -8.43 -9.51
CA MET A 95 -8.25 -7.69 -9.43
C MET A 95 -7.08 -8.63 -9.71
N LYS A 96 -6.10 -8.16 -10.48
CA LYS A 96 -4.85 -8.89 -10.70
C LYS A 96 -4.16 -9.27 -9.40
N THR A 97 -4.19 -8.35 -8.44
CA THR A 97 -3.56 -8.51 -7.13
C THR A 97 -4.52 -8.99 -6.07
N GLY A 98 -5.69 -9.52 -6.47
CA GLY A 98 -6.78 -9.84 -5.56
C GLY A 98 -6.53 -11.00 -4.62
N GLU A 99 -5.46 -11.77 -4.81
CA GLU A 99 -5.10 -12.91 -3.96
C GLU A 99 -4.17 -12.53 -2.81
N VAL A 100 -3.59 -11.33 -2.86
CA VAL A 100 -2.58 -10.91 -1.89
C VAL A 100 -2.91 -9.54 -1.33
N GLU A 101 -2.30 -9.24 -0.20
CA GLU A 101 -2.30 -7.91 0.38
C GLU A 101 -0.92 -7.64 0.96
N ILE A 102 -0.63 -6.38 1.25
CA ILE A 102 0.66 -5.97 1.79
C ILE A 102 0.46 -5.61 3.26
N GLN A 103 1.09 -6.38 4.13
CA GLN A 103 1.11 -6.08 5.57
C GLN A 103 2.17 -5.00 5.80
N VAL A 104 1.72 -3.78 6.06
CA VAL A 104 2.60 -2.63 6.13
C VAL A 104 3.48 -2.66 7.37
N ILE A 105 4.79 -2.47 7.17
CA ILE A 105 5.78 -2.35 8.23
C ILE A 105 6.09 -0.87 8.47
N GLU A 106 6.29 -0.11 7.40
CA GLU A 106 6.56 1.32 7.47
C GLU A 106 5.79 2.05 6.39
N CYS A 107 5.37 3.27 6.68
CA CYS A 107 4.65 4.12 5.73
C CYS A 107 5.17 5.55 5.79
N LYS A 108 5.40 6.13 4.63
CA LYS A 108 5.78 7.54 4.49
C LYS A 108 4.71 8.28 3.71
N LEU A 109 4.31 9.44 4.23
CA LEU A 109 3.41 10.34 3.53
C LEU A 109 4.26 11.30 2.70
N LEU A 110 4.21 11.14 1.38
CA LEU A 110 5.03 11.91 0.45
C LEU A 110 4.36 13.19 -0.04
N ASN A 111 3.04 13.16 -0.19
CA ASN A 111 2.28 14.32 -0.65
C ASN A 111 0.81 14.15 -0.25
N ARG A 112 0.11 15.27 -0.08
CA ARG A 112 -1.32 15.28 0.24
C ARG A 112 -2.22 15.48 -0.97
N SER A 113 -1.63 15.50 -2.16
CA SER A 113 -2.38 15.54 -3.41
C SER A 113 -1.65 14.72 -4.44
N THR A 114 -2.41 14.08 -5.32
CA THR A 114 -1.83 13.26 -6.37
C THR A 114 -1.11 14.16 -7.39
N PRO A 115 0.20 14.00 -7.59
CA PRO A 115 0.89 14.66 -8.69
C PRO A 115 0.47 14.03 -10.02
N LEU A 116 0.94 14.59 -11.12
CA LEU A 116 0.73 13.95 -12.42
C LEU A 116 1.31 12.53 -12.37
N PRO A 117 0.61 11.52 -12.90
CA PRO A 117 1.00 10.12 -12.72
C PRO A 117 2.46 9.80 -13.07
N PHE A 118 2.98 10.42 -14.11
CA PHE A 118 4.37 10.16 -14.51
C PHE A 118 5.41 10.67 -13.50
N MET A 119 5.02 11.54 -12.59
CA MET A 119 5.92 12.05 -11.55
C MET A 119 6.17 11.05 -10.42
N LEU A 120 5.41 9.97 -10.37
CA LEU A 120 5.60 8.89 -9.41
C LEU A 120 6.64 7.87 -9.88
N ASP A 121 7.07 7.96 -11.12
CA ASP A 121 8.05 7.04 -11.70
C ASP A 121 9.45 7.62 -11.59
N GLU A 122 10.33 6.87 -11.00
CA GLU A 122 11.73 7.24 -10.83
C GLU A 122 12.58 6.89 -12.04
#